data_6aae33314b432089a9ab360078c871f1
#
_entry.id   6aae33314b432089a9ab360078c871f1
#
_cell.length_a   1.000
_cell.length_b   1.000
_cell.length_c   1.000
_cell.angle_alpha   90.00
_cell.angle_beta   90.00
_cell.angle_gamma   90.00
#
_symmetry.space_group_name_H-M   'P 1'
#
loop_
_entity.id
_entity.type
_entity.pdbx_description
1 polymer ?
#
loop_
_entity_poly.entity_id
_entity_poly.type
_entity_poly.pdbx_seq_one_letter_code
_entity_poly.pdbx_strand_id
1 'polypeptide(L)'
;MAVGIGIGLGRFPFETGRQYFDWVRYCEAAGIDSIWQTDRLVSKEPNLETLAAMAAIAGATSKIRFGMNVASIALRDPLITAKQCATIDRLSDGRLLPAFGIGSALSRDYL
;
A
#
# COMPACT_ATOMS: atom_id res chain seq x y z
N MET A 1 15.01 8.09 -21.55
CA MET A 1 14.33 7.98 -20.25
C MET A 1 13.32 6.85 -20.32
N ALA A 2 13.41 5.88 -19.42
CA ALA A 2 12.47 4.77 -19.39
C ALA A 2 11.19 5.18 -18.64
N VAL A 3 10.05 4.65 -19.09
CA VAL A 3 8.77 4.83 -18.40
C VAL A 3 8.65 3.78 -17.30
N GLY A 4 8.38 4.22 -16.07
CA GLY A 4 8.10 3.32 -14.97
C GLY A 4 6.66 2.75 -15.05
N ILE A 5 6.50 1.50 -14.64
CA ILE A 5 5.20 0.83 -14.61
C ILE A 5 4.93 0.37 -13.18
N GLY A 6 3.81 0.84 -12.62
CA GLY A 6 3.31 0.41 -11.32
C GLY A 6 2.07 -0.46 -11.47
N ILE A 7 1.87 -1.36 -10.52
CA ILE A 7 0.68 -2.21 -10.44
C ILE A 7 -0.05 -1.94 -9.13
N GLY A 8 -1.35 -1.73 -9.21
CA GLY A 8 -2.20 -1.49 -8.05
C GLY A 8 -3.16 -2.64 -7.78
N LEU A 9 -3.47 -2.86 -6.51
CA LEU A 9 -4.53 -3.76 -6.07
C LEU A 9 -5.72 -2.96 -5.57
N GLY A 10 -6.87 -3.15 -6.19
CA GLY A 10 -8.15 -2.57 -5.74
C GLY A 10 -8.85 -3.38 -4.67
N ARG A 11 -8.41 -4.61 -4.44
CA ARG A 11 -8.93 -5.54 -3.42
C ARG A 11 -7.85 -6.57 -3.10
N PHE A 12 -8.14 -7.45 -2.13
CA PHE A 12 -7.27 -8.58 -1.83
C PHE A 12 -7.77 -9.83 -2.56
N PRO A 13 -7.23 -10.15 -3.75
CA PRO A 13 -7.73 -11.24 -4.60
C PRO A 13 -7.13 -12.61 -4.26
N PHE A 14 -6.36 -12.70 -3.19
CA PHE A 14 -5.64 -13.91 -2.81
C PHE A 14 -6.41 -14.69 -1.76
N GLU A 15 -6.24 -16.00 -1.72
CA GLU A 15 -6.82 -16.87 -0.69
C GLU A 15 -5.99 -16.87 0.58
N THR A 16 -4.67 -16.66 0.46
CA THR A 16 -3.73 -16.70 1.60
C THR A 16 -2.76 -15.53 1.55
N GLY A 17 -2.20 -15.19 2.72
CA GLY A 17 -1.12 -14.21 2.81
C GLY A 17 0.12 -14.64 2.05
N ARG A 18 0.41 -15.95 1.99
CA ARG A 18 1.53 -16.48 1.22
C ARG A 18 1.40 -16.12 -0.26
N GLN A 19 0.22 -16.31 -0.85
CA GLN A 19 -0.03 -15.95 -2.25
C GLN A 19 0.21 -14.47 -2.50
N TYR A 20 -0.21 -13.60 -1.57
CA TYR A 20 0.06 -12.17 -1.65
C TYR A 20 1.57 -11.88 -1.68
N PHE A 21 2.33 -12.47 -0.77
CA PHE A 21 3.78 -12.24 -0.71
C PHE A 21 4.52 -12.86 -1.91
N ASP A 22 4.06 -13.98 -2.42
CA ASP A 22 4.61 -14.57 -3.65
C ASP A 22 4.40 -13.63 -4.84
N TRP A 23 3.21 -13.02 -4.92
CA TRP A 23 2.93 -12.01 -5.94
C TRP A 23 3.81 -10.77 -5.78
N VAL A 24 3.98 -10.26 -4.56
CA VAL A 24 4.84 -9.10 -4.28
C VAL A 24 6.28 -9.37 -4.73
N ARG A 25 6.82 -10.52 -4.38
CA ARG A 25 8.18 -10.93 -4.77
C ARG A 25 8.31 -11.13 -6.27
N TYR A 26 7.28 -11.67 -6.89
CA TYR A 26 7.22 -11.82 -8.34
C TYR A 26 7.27 -10.45 -9.06
N CYS A 27 6.52 -9.48 -8.58
CA CYS A 27 6.55 -8.12 -9.12
C CYS A 27 7.96 -7.52 -9.04
N GLU A 28 8.63 -7.68 -7.91
CA GLU A 28 10.00 -7.19 -7.73
C GLU A 28 10.97 -7.89 -8.69
N ALA A 29 10.90 -9.21 -8.78
CA ALA A 29 11.77 -10.01 -9.64
C ALA A 29 11.53 -9.70 -11.14
N ALA A 30 10.30 -9.39 -11.51
CA ALA A 30 9.93 -9.05 -12.88
C ALA A 30 10.32 -7.62 -13.30
N GLY A 31 10.85 -6.81 -12.39
CA GLY A 31 11.26 -5.44 -12.68
C GLY A 31 10.12 -4.42 -12.71
N ILE A 32 9.00 -4.71 -12.05
CA ILE A 32 7.93 -3.73 -11.85
C ILE A 32 8.46 -2.60 -10.96
N ASP A 33 8.20 -1.35 -11.32
CA ASP A 33 8.76 -0.19 -10.62
C ASP A 33 8.10 0.06 -9.26
N SER A 34 6.80 -0.19 -9.16
CA SER A 34 6.07 0.10 -7.91
C SER A 34 4.80 -0.72 -7.75
N ILE A 35 4.45 -0.96 -6.49
CA ILE A 35 3.20 -1.60 -6.07
C ILE A 35 2.34 -0.56 -5.34
N TRP A 36 1.05 -0.52 -5.66
CA TRP A 36 0.12 0.43 -5.09
C TRP A 36 -1.05 -0.27 -4.42
N GLN A 37 -1.42 0.19 -3.24
CA GLN A 37 -2.49 -0.36 -2.44
C GLN A 37 -3.63 0.65 -2.30
N THR A 38 -4.84 0.21 -2.64
CA THR A 38 -6.06 0.99 -2.37
C THR A 38 -6.38 0.93 -0.89
N ASP A 39 -6.88 2.04 -0.35
CA ASP A 39 -7.30 2.14 1.04
C ASP A 39 -8.82 2.02 1.16
N ARG A 40 -9.28 0.97 1.84
CA ARG A 40 -10.69 0.74 2.18
C ARG A 40 -10.76 0.10 3.56
N LEU A 41 -11.25 0.85 4.55
CA LEU A 41 -11.41 0.32 5.92
C LEU A 41 -12.68 -0.51 6.05
N VAL A 42 -13.76 -0.09 5.41
CA VAL A 42 -15.03 -0.82 5.39
C VAL A 42 -15.41 -1.10 3.94
N SER A 43 -15.44 -2.37 3.57
CA SER A 43 -15.72 -2.79 2.20
C SER A 43 -16.37 -4.16 2.17
N LYS A 44 -17.22 -4.41 1.16
CA LYS A 44 -17.76 -5.75 0.88
C LYS A 44 -16.68 -6.68 0.32
N GLU A 45 -15.74 -6.11 -0.41
CA GLU A 45 -14.60 -6.84 -0.95
C GLU A 45 -13.46 -6.83 0.07
N PRO A 46 -12.72 -7.93 0.22
CA PRO A 46 -11.59 -7.96 1.13
C PRO A 46 -10.51 -6.97 0.69
N ASN A 47 -10.03 -6.19 1.64
CA ASN A 47 -8.94 -5.23 1.45
C ASN A 47 -8.02 -5.28 2.66
N LEU A 48 -6.73 -5.07 2.41
CA LEU A 48 -5.76 -4.88 3.48
C LEU A 48 -5.83 -3.44 3.98
N GLU A 49 -5.57 -3.23 5.27
CA GLU A 49 -5.30 -1.89 5.77
C GLU A 49 -3.99 -1.40 5.14
N THR A 50 -4.03 -0.22 4.56
CA THR A 50 -2.97 0.17 3.62
C THR A 50 -1.60 0.39 4.27
N LEU A 51 -1.53 0.98 5.47
CA LEU A 51 -0.23 1.20 6.14
C LEU A 51 0.38 -0.10 6.65
N ALA A 52 -0.46 -1.02 7.15
CA ALA A 52 0.00 -2.35 7.53
C ALA A 52 0.52 -3.11 6.31
N ALA A 53 -0.14 -3.00 5.16
CA ALA A 53 0.33 -3.59 3.91
C ALA A 53 1.67 -3.01 3.46
N MET A 54 1.86 -1.68 3.58
CA MET A 54 3.13 -1.03 3.25
C MET A 54 4.26 -1.54 4.12
N ALA A 55 4.03 -1.70 5.42
CA ALA A 55 5.03 -2.26 6.33
C ALA A 55 5.41 -3.69 5.95
N ALA A 56 4.44 -4.51 5.58
CA ALA A 56 4.66 -5.88 5.13
C ALA A 56 5.47 -5.94 3.83
N ILE A 57 5.15 -5.10 2.85
CA ILE A 57 5.89 -5.01 1.59
C ILE A 57 7.33 -4.55 1.85
N ALA A 58 7.51 -3.57 2.73
CA ALA A 58 8.84 -3.08 3.11
C ALA A 58 9.74 -4.21 3.60
N GLY A 59 9.20 -5.11 4.43
CA GLY A 59 9.94 -6.25 4.96
C GLY A 59 10.13 -7.41 3.99
N ALA A 60 9.27 -7.53 2.98
CA ALA A 60 9.30 -8.64 2.02
C ALA A 60 10.10 -8.35 0.75
N THR A 61 10.53 -7.10 0.55
CA THR A 61 11.18 -6.64 -0.69
C THR A 61 12.45 -5.85 -0.39
N SER A 62 13.26 -5.62 -1.41
CA SER A 62 14.52 -4.88 -1.26
C SER A 62 14.71 -3.72 -2.25
N LYS A 63 13.98 -3.69 -3.36
CA LYS A 63 14.19 -2.72 -4.44
C LYS A 63 12.92 -2.01 -4.89
N ILE A 64 11.81 -2.73 -4.98
CA ILE A 64 10.56 -2.19 -5.51
C ILE A 64 10.03 -1.08 -4.61
N ARG A 65 9.56 0.00 -5.21
CA ARG A 65 8.88 1.07 -4.50
C ARG A 65 7.41 0.68 -4.29
N PHE A 66 6.80 1.27 -3.30
CA PHE A 66 5.42 0.94 -2.96
C PHE A 66 4.73 2.13 -2.32
N GLY A 67 3.44 2.22 -2.49
CA GLY A 67 2.68 3.36 -1.98
C GLY A 67 1.19 3.09 -1.84
N MET A 68 0.49 4.10 -1.36
CA MET A 68 -0.95 4.10 -1.22
C MET A 68 -1.58 4.92 -2.33
N ASN A 69 -2.67 4.45 -2.86
CA ASN A 69 -3.39 5.16 -3.91
C ASN A 69 -4.90 5.19 -3.61
N VAL A 70 -5.32 6.02 -2.74
CA VAL A 70 -4.62 6.87 -1.75
C VAL A 70 -5.03 6.46 -0.36
N ALA A 71 -4.24 6.81 0.67
CA ALA A 71 -4.67 6.62 2.06
C ALA A 71 -5.59 7.76 2.49
N SER A 72 -6.71 7.43 3.12
CA SER A 72 -7.64 8.44 3.65
C SER A 72 -7.11 8.97 4.97
N ILE A 73 -6.56 10.18 4.96
CA ILE A 73 -6.00 10.80 6.16
C ILE A 73 -7.07 11.14 7.19
N ALA A 74 -8.30 11.42 6.75
CA ALA A 74 -9.40 11.79 7.64
C ALA A 74 -9.83 10.64 8.57
N LEU A 75 -9.48 9.40 8.25
CA LEU A 75 -9.81 8.22 9.06
C LEU A 75 -8.72 7.84 10.04
N ARG A 76 -7.65 8.61 10.12
CA ARG A 76 -6.45 8.26 10.89
C ARG A 76 -5.99 9.41 11.76
N ASP A 77 -5.36 9.08 12.89
CA ASP A 77 -4.64 10.06 13.67
C ASP A 77 -3.42 10.54 12.84
N PRO A 78 -3.28 11.86 12.60
CA PRO A 78 -2.21 12.36 11.74
C PRO A 78 -0.80 12.17 12.34
N LEU A 79 -0.66 12.24 13.66
CA LEU A 79 0.64 12.05 14.31
C LEU A 79 1.10 10.59 14.20
N ILE A 80 0.21 9.65 14.48
CA ILE A 80 0.50 8.21 14.34
C ILE A 80 0.79 7.88 12.88
N THR A 81 0.00 8.41 11.95
CA THR A 81 0.19 8.17 10.51
C THR A 81 1.55 8.67 10.04
N ALA A 82 1.95 9.87 10.47
CA ALA A 82 3.27 10.40 10.13
C ALA A 82 4.39 9.52 10.68
N LYS A 83 4.24 9.03 11.91
CA LYS A 83 5.22 8.12 12.51
C LYS A 83 5.29 6.78 11.80
N GLN A 84 4.15 6.23 11.42
CA GLN A 84 4.09 4.99 10.64
C GLN A 84 4.78 5.14 9.28
N CYS A 85 4.49 6.21 8.55
CA CYS A 85 5.13 6.49 7.26
C CYS A 85 6.64 6.65 7.41
N ALA A 86 7.10 7.41 8.39
CA ALA A 86 8.52 7.59 8.65
C ALA A 86 9.22 6.26 8.99
N THR A 87 8.55 5.40 9.76
CA THR A 87 9.06 4.08 10.12
C THR A 87 9.18 3.17 8.90
N ILE A 88 8.12 3.09 8.10
CA ILE A 88 8.10 2.26 6.88
C ILE A 88 9.17 2.73 5.89
N ASP A 89 9.27 4.05 5.72
CA ASP A 89 10.29 4.63 4.82
C ASP A 89 11.69 4.30 5.29
N ARG A 90 11.96 4.43 6.60
CA ARG A 90 13.24 4.08 7.19
C ARG A 90 13.59 2.60 7.02
N LEU A 91 12.64 1.71 7.31
CA LEU A 91 12.84 0.27 7.21
C LEU A 91 12.98 -0.22 5.77
N SER A 92 12.49 0.53 4.81
CA SER A 92 12.55 0.20 3.39
C SER A 92 13.66 0.93 2.63
N ASP A 93 14.51 1.68 3.33
CA ASP A 93 15.57 2.47 2.71
C ASP A 93 15.03 3.48 1.68
N GLY A 94 13.95 4.18 2.05
CA GLY A 94 13.39 5.28 1.27
C GLY A 94 12.50 4.86 0.10
N ARG A 95 11.86 3.70 0.15
CA ARG A 95 11.04 3.18 -0.96
C ARG A 95 9.55 3.48 -0.85
N LEU A 96 9.10 4.06 0.27
CA LEU A 96 7.70 4.42 0.45
C LEU A 96 7.33 5.64 -0.40
N LEU A 97 6.21 5.53 -1.10
CA LEU A 97 5.60 6.61 -1.88
C LEU A 97 4.26 6.97 -1.22
N PRO A 98 4.26 7.83 -0.18
CA PRO A 98 3.03 8.14 0.53
C PRO A 98 2.14 9.08 -0.30
N ALA A 99 0.87 8.70 -0.44
CA ALA A 99 -0.11 9.54 -1.08
C ALA A 99 -1.41 9.53 -0.27
N PHE A 100 -1.93 10.70 0.03
CA PHE A 100 -3.09 10.89 0.90
C PHE A 100 -4.22 11.59 0.17
N GLY A 101 -5.44 11.23 0.55
CA GLY A 101 -6.66 11.88 0.11
C GLY A 101 -7.55 12.20 1.32
N ILE A 102 -8.55 13.03 1.09
CA ILE A 102 -9.52 13.40 2.14
C ILE A 102 -10.66 12.39 2.27
N GLY A 103 -10.69 11.38 1.40
CA GLY A 103 -11.77 10.41 1.30
C GLY A 103 -12.87 10.86 0.36
N SER A 104 -13.85 10.00 0.15
CA SER A 104 -14.99 10.23 -0.74
C SER A 104 -16.30 10.08 0.03
N ALA A 105 -17.24 10.98 -0.22
CA ALA A 105 -18.61 10.87 0.32
C ALA A 105 -19.33 9.60 -0.18
N LEU A 106 -18.90 9.04 -1.29
CA LEU A 106 -19.41 7.78 -1.83
C LEU A 106 -18.79 6.54 -1.17
N SER A 107 -17.70 6.72 -0.45
CA SER A 107 -17.08 5.66 0.32
C SER A 107 -17.92 5.35 1.56
N ARG A 108 -18.10 4.07 1.86
CA ARG A 108 -18.78 3.62 3.07
C ARG A 108 -17.92 3.67 4.32
N ASP A 109 -16.66 4.09 4.19
CA ASP A 109 -15.74 4.20 5.32
C ASP A 109 -16.22 5.22 6.38
N TYR A 110 -17.10 6.14 6.00
CA TYR A 110 -17.68 7.14 6.90
C TYR A 110 -19.09 6.78 7.40
N LEU A 111 -19.61 5.66 7.01
CA LEU A 111 -20.92 5.18 7.42
C LEU A 111 -20.80 4.13 8.50
#